data_e26e6568e404299f5c4704f1a9a51732
#
_entry.id   e26e6568e404299f5c4704f1a9a51732
#
_cell.length_a   1.000
_cell.length_b   1.000
_cell.length_c   1.000
_cell.angle_alpha   90.00
_cell.angle_beta   90.00
_cell.angle_gamma   90.00
#
_symmetry.space_group_name_H-M   'P 1'
#
loop_
_entity.id
_entity.type
_entity.pdbx_description
1 polymer ?
#
loop_
_entity_poly.entity_id
_entity_poly.type
_entity_poly.pdbx_seq_one_letter_code
_entity_poly.pdbx_strand_id
1 'polypeptide(L)'
;MQIMKRIVTLISLALVAASFSAFAQNTEVLQQARQQVQEKQDVLDDAERAHRQQQAESRRNINAAERQIDAGKANVEQIKKRIQAMKADIKAREAEIKIKKQALKLQKESLKLDGKLDAADKAQLKLSENEVKLLDRGLKDAKRILKEENSRLNASQKAISSAKKQIRESKKAEKATKQTVRDAKKDVKASQKELKNATQVEQNLQDAREAAEAAENKAIETNQALEEAVRAE
;
A
#
# COMPACT_ATOMS: atom_id res chain seq x y z
N MET A 1 58.18 41.67 40.49
CA MET A 1 56.74 41.75 40.74
C MET A 1 55.89 42.09 39.51
N GLN A 2 56.30 43.03 38.67
CA GLN A 2 55.54 43.39 37.43
C GLN A 2 55.46 42.29 36.36
N ILE A 3 56.43 41.39 36.24
CA ILE A 3 56.41 40.30 35.23
C ILE A 3 55.39 39.23 35.61
N MET A 4 55.26 38.89 36.86
CA MET A 4 54.23 37.93 37.32
C MET A 4 52.79 38.46 37.11
N LYS A 5 52.54 39.77 37.36
CA LYS A 5 51.22 40.39 37.10
C LYS A 5 50.85 40.32 35.58
N ARG A 6 51.81 40.53 34.70
CA ARG A 6 51.57 40.42 33.24
C ARG A 6 51.29 38.98 32.76
N ILE A 7 51.96 37.99 33.38
CA ILE A 7 51.75 36.57 33.05
C ILE A 7 50.38 36.10 33.47
N VAL A 8 49.93 36.46 34.68
CA VAL A 8 48.59 36.10 35.20
C VAL A 8 47.48 36.75 34.37
N THR A 9 47.65 38.04 33.98
CA THR A 9 46.64 38.72 33.12
C THR A 9 46.60 38.16 31.71
N LEU A 10 47.71 37.72 31.14
CA LEU A 10 47.75 37.09 29.83
C LEU A 10 47.13 35.69 29.84
N ILE A 11 47.32 34.92 30.90
CA ILE A 11 46.73 33.59 31.05
C ILE A 11 45.20 33.69 31.27
N SER A 12 44.73 34.64 32.09
CA SER A 12 43.28 34.86 32.23
C SER A 12 42.61 35.36 30.95
N LEU A 13 43.27 36.26 30.17
CA LEU A 13 42.74 36.73 28.90
C LEU A 13 42.66 35.60 27.85
N ALA A 14 43.62 34.70 27.83
CA ALA A 14 43.64 33.54 26.92
C ALA A 14 42.56 32.50 27.27
N LEU A 15 42.31 32.26 28.56
CA LEU A 15 41.25 31.38 29.03
C LEU A 15 39.86 31.93 28.74
N VAL A 16 39.66 33.23 28.92
CA VAL A 16 38.37 33.89 28.56
C VAL A 16 38.12 33.87 27.08
N ALA A 17 39.14 34.15 26.26
CA ALA A 17 38.99 34.07 24.78
C ALA A 17 38.70 32.65 24.27
N ALA A 18 39.30 31.62 24.87
CA ALA A 18 39.05 30.23 24.55
C ALA A 18 37.61 29.80 24.97
N SER A 19 37.09 30.28 26.10
CA SER A 19 35.73 30.00 26.50
C SER A 19 34.65 30.68 25.65
N PHE A 20 34.90 31.89 25.15
CA PHE A 20 34.05 32.61 24.23
C PHE A 20 33.92 31.89 22.86
N SER A 21 35.05 31.41 22.36
CA SER A 21 35.07 30.65 21.08
C SER A 21 34.33 29.30 21.19
N ALA A 22 34.49 28.57 22.28
CA ALA A 22 33.80 27.34 22.55
C ALA A 22 32.26 27.54 22.75
N PHE A 23 31.88 28.64 23.36
CA PHE A 23 30.47 29.00 23.56
C PHE A 23 29.79 29.38 22.21
N ALA A 24 30.44 30.17 21.37
CA ALA A 24 29.91 30.53 20.06
C ALA A 24 29.72 29.30 19.16
N GLN A 25 30.69 28.38 19.13
CA GLN A 25 30.58 27.12 18.40
C GLN A 25 29.45 26.23 18.92
N ASN A 26 29.23 26.20 20.23
CA ASN A 26 28.20 25.36 20.82
C ASN A 26 26.77 25.92 20.58
N THR A 27 26.60 27.24 20.54
CA THR A 27 25.34 27.88 20.15
C THR A 27 24.92 27.58 18.71
N GLU A 28 25.89 27.53 17.78
CA GLU A 28 25.65 27.11 16.39
C GLU A 28 25.23 25.63 16.33
N VAL A 29 25.91 24.76 17.04
CA VAL A 29 25.56 23.32 17.12
C VAL A 29 24.16 23.11 17.68
N LEU A 30 23.80 23.85 18.72
CA LEU A 30 22.45 23.77 19.31
C LEU A 30 21.39 24.28 18.33
N GLN A 31 21.66 25.37 17.62
CA GLN A 31 20.75 25.91 16.61
C GLN A 31 20.55 24.94 15.45
N GLN A 32 21.63 24.33 14.96
CA GLN A 32 21.58 23.28 13.94
C GLN A 32 20.80 22.06 14.43
N ALA A 33 21.02 21.61 15.65
CA ALA A 33 20.27 20.49 16.23
C ALA A 33 18.77 20.79 16.33
N ARG A 34 18.39 22.03 16.70
CA ARG A 34 16.98 22.46 16.71
C ARG A 34 16.36 22.47 15.32
N GLN A 35 17.08 22.98 14.33
CA GLN A 35 16.64 22.96 12.93
C GLN A 35 16.44 21.53 12.42
N GLN A 36 17.38 20.63 12.69
CA GLN A 36 17.27 19.22 12.32
C GLN A 36 16.05 18.54 12.97
N VAL A 37 15.76 18.81 14.23
CA VAL A 37 14.54 18.28 14.89
C VAL A 37 13.30 18.80 14.18
N GLN A 38 13.26 20.09 13.84
CA GLN A 38 12.11 20.68 13.16
C GLN A 38 11.93 20.07 11.77
N GLU A 39 12.99 19.96 10.97
CA GLU A 39 12.95 19.34 9.63
C GLU A 39 12.46 17.89 9.70
N LYS A 40 12.97 17.12 10.67
CA LYS A 40 12.53 15.72 10.87
C LYS A 40 11.07 15.63 11.34
N GLN A 41 10.61 16.59 12.14
CA GLN A 41 9.22 16.67 12.57
C GLN A 41 8.29 16.98 11.37
N ASP A 42 8.68 17.90 10.50
CA ASP A 42 7.92 18.24 9.30
C ASP A 42 7.82 17.03 8.37
N VAL A 43 8.92 16.28 8.19
CA VAL A 43 8.92 15.02 7.42
C VAL A 43 8.00 13.97 8.05
N LEU A 44 7.97 13.87 9.38
CA LEU A 44 7.04 12.97 10.07
C LEU A 44 5.59 13.37 9.85
N ASP A 45 5.27 14.65 9.98
CA ASP A 45 3.91 15.16 9.82
C ASP A 45 3.41 14.95 8.38
N ASP A 46 4.28 15.12 7.39
CA ASP A 46 3.97 14.81 5.99
C ASP A 46 3.77 13.31 5.77
N ALA A 47 4.62 12.47 6.34
CA ALA A 47 4.48 11.02 6.26
C ALA A 47 3.17 10.54 6.93
N GLU A 48 2.78 11.12 8.06
CA GLU A 48 1.51 10.81 8.74
C GLU A 48 0.29 11.27 7.92
N ARG A 49 0.36 12.43 7.29
CA ARG A 49 -0.68 12.92 6.37
C ARG A 49 -0.84 11.99 5.18
N ALA A 50 0.26 11.64 4.52
CA ALA A 50 0.28 10.71 3.41
C ALA A 50 -0.26 9.32 3.80
N HIS A 51 0.12 8.82 4.99
CA HIS A 51 -0.40 7.55 5.50
C HIS A 51 -1.91 7.59 5.74
N ARG A 52 -2.45 8.65 6.34
CA ARG A 52 -3.91 8.80 6.56
C ARG A 52 -4.69 8.85 5.24
N GLN A 53 -4.18 9.58 4.25
CA GLN A 53 -4.77 9.64 2.91
C GLN A 53 -4.75 8.25 2.25
N GLN A 54 -3.59 7.58 2.24
CA GLN A 54 -3.44 6.25 1.68
C GLN A 54 -4.32 5.21 2.38
N GLN A 55 -4.48 5.31 3.69
CA GLN A 55 -5.36 4.43 4.46
C GLN A 55 -6.84 4.63 4.09
N ALA A 56 -7.27 5.87 3.94
CA ALA A 56 -8.64 6.18 3.51
C ALA A 56 -8.92 5.68 2.09
N GLU A 57 -7.98 5.88 1.18
CA GLU A 57 -8.05 5.37 -0.20
C GLU A 57 -8.05 3.84 -0.25
N SER A 58 -7.13 3.21 0.49
CA SER A 58 -7.06 1.74 0.58
C SER A 58 -8.37 1.14 1.09
N ARG A 59 -8.99 1.73 2.11
CA ARG A 59 -10.30 1.28 2.62
C ARG A 59 -11.39 1.39 1.56
N ARG A 60 -11.44 2.51 0.82
CA ARG A 60 -12.42 2.68 -0.28
C ARG A 60 -12.21 1.62 -1.37
N ASN A 61 -10.98 1.42 -1.78
CA ASN A 61 -10.61 0.46 -2.82
C ASN A 61 -10.90 -0.99 -2.39
N ILE A 62 -10.59 -1.34 -1.14
CA ILE A 62 -10.89 -2.67 -0.57
C ILE A 62 -12.40 -2.90 -0.55
N ASN A 63 -13.17 -1.97 -0.01
CA ASN A 63 -14.64 -2.10 0.06
C ASN A 63 -15.28 -2.21 -1.34
N ALA A 64 -14.79 -1.44 -2.31
CA ALA A 64 -15.25 -1.55 -3.69
C ALA A 64 -14.91 -2.91 -4.31
N ALA A 65 -13.68 -3.38 -4.11
CA ALA A 65 -13.24 -4.67 -4.61
C ALA A 65 -13.97 -5.86 -3.92
N GLU A 66 -14.27 -5.77 -2.64
CA GLU A 66 -15.07 -6.77 -1.92
C GLU A 66 -16.50 -6.86 -2.47
N ARG A 67 -17.15 -5.72 -2.72
CA ARG A 67 -18.47 -5.69 -3.38
C ARG A 67 -18.42 -6.31 -4.78
N GLN A 68 -17.38 -6.03 -5.55
CA GLN A 68 -17.19 -6.65 -6.87
C GLN A 68 -16.99 -8.17 -6.77
N ILE A 69 -16.26 -8.64 -5.76
CA ILE A 69 -16.06 -10.07 -5.53
C ILE A 69 -17.40 -10.75 -5.19
N ASP A 70 -18.21 -10.17 -4.31
CA ASP A 70 -19.47 -10.77 -3.89
C ASP A 70 -20.51 -10.77 -5.01
N ALA A 71 -20.61 -9.67 -5.76
CA ALA A 71 -21.43 -9.62 -6.97
C ALA A 71 -20.95 -10.63 -8.03
N GLY A 72 -19.61 -10.72 -8.21
CA GLY A 72 -19.00 -11.68 -9.12
C GLY A 72 -19.27 -13.13 -8.73
N LYS A 73 -19.21 -13.48 -7.46
CA LYS A 73 -19.54 -14.84 -6.96
C LYS A 73 -21.02 -15.18 -7.22
N ALA A 74 -21.94 -14.26 -6.92
CA ALA A 74 -23.35 -14.46 -7.19
C ALA A 74 -23.62 -14.69 -8.69
N ASN A 75 -22.99 -13.90 -9.54
CA ASN A 75 -23.08 -14.05 -10.99
C ASN A 75 -22.50 -15.41 -11.46
N VAL A 76 -21.34 -15.82 -10.95
CA VAL A 76 -20.73 -17.12 -11.24
C VAL A 76 -21.67 -18.27 -10.91
N GLU A 77 -22.34 -18.23 -9.76
CA GLU A 77 -23.30 -19.28 -9.36
C GLU A 77 -24.54 -19.31 -10.29
N GLN A 78 -25.04 -18.15 -10.69
CA GLN A 78 -26.15 -18.09 -11.68
C GLN A 78 -25.73 -18.64 -13.03
N ILE A 79 -24.55 -18.26 -13.51
CA ILE A 79 -24.03 -18.77 -14.81
C ILE A 79 -23.83 -20.29 -14.74
N LYS A 80 -23.29 -20.83 -13.66
CA LYS A 80 -23.12 -22.27 -13.50
C LYS A 80 -24.45 -23.02 -13.55
N LYS A 81 -25.50 -22.51 -12.87
CA LYS A 81 -26.85 -23.10 -12.93
C LYS A 81 -27.39 -23.10 -14.37
N ARG A 82 -27.24 -21.98 -15.10
CA ARG A 82 -27.63 -21.90 -16.52
C ARG A 82 -26.89 -22.92 -17.38
N ILE A 83 -25.57 -23.02 -17.22
CA ILE A 83 -24.74 -23.98 -17.93
C ILE A 83 -25.19 -25.41 -17.66
N GLN A 84 -25.53 -25.76 -16.41
CA GLN A 84 -26.05 -27.08 -16.08
C GLN A 84 -27.41 -27.37 -16.77
N ALA A 85 -28.33 -26.42 -16.73
CA ALA A 85 -29.60 -26.54 -17.40
C ALA A 85 -29.44 -26.68 -18.92
N MET A 86 -28.58 -25.85 -19.54
CA MET A 86 -28.28 -25.94 -20.97
C MET A 86 -27.66 -27.28 -21.36
N LYS A 87 -26.74 -27.82 -20.55
CA LYS A 87 -26.15 -29.14 -20.81
C LYS A 87 -27.22 -30.25 -20.76
N ALA A 88 -28.17 -30.16 -19.86
CA ALA A 88 -29.29 -31.12 -19.77
C ALA A 88 -30.19 -31.00 -21.02
N ASP A 89 -30.56 -29.77 -21.42
CA ASP A 89 -31.34 -29.50 -22.64
C ASP A 89 -30.63 -30.01 -23.92
N ILE A 90 -29.33 -29.75 -24.04
CA ILE A 90 -28.51 -30.25 -25.16
C ILE A 90 -28.57 -31.79 -25.23
N LYS A 91 -28.41 -32.48 -24.09
CA LYS A 91 -28.51 -33.96 -24.03
C LYS A 91 -29.89 -34.46 -24.44
N ALA A 92 -30.96 -33.80 -23.99
CA ALA A 92 -32.30 -34.14 -24.37
C ALA A 92 -32.54 -33.98 -25.90
N ARG A 93 -32.12 -32.85 -26.47
CA ARG A 93 -32.19 -32.61 -27.91
C ARG A 93 -31.35 -33.60 -28.73
N GLU A 94 -30.15 -33.94 -28.27
CA GLU A 94 -29.35 -34.99 -28.91
C GLU A 94 -30.05 -36.35 -28.94
N ALA A 95 -30.69 -36.72 -27.82
CA ALA A 95 -31.47 -37.96 -27.76
C ALA A 95 -32.72 -37.93 -28.70
N GLU A 96 -33.43 -36.79 -28.69
CA GLU A 96 -34.57 -36.59 -29.59
C GLU A 96 -34.17 -36.70 -31.08
N ILE A 97 -33.11 -36.00 -31.47
CA ILE A 97 -32.57 -36.05 -32.83
C ILE A 97 -32.18 -37.48 -33.21
N LYS A 98 -31.56 -38.23 -32.28
CA LYS A 98 -31.19 -39.63 -32.52
C LYS A 98 -32.41 -40.48 -32.82
N ILE A 99 -33.49 -40.35 -31.99
CA ILE A 99 -34.74 -41.08 -32.17
C ILE A 99 -35.40 -40.70 -33.49
N LYS A 100 -35.49 -39.39 -33.80
CA LYS A 100 -36.07 -38.92 -35.06
C LYS A 100 -35.29 -39.40 -36.29
N LYS A 101 -33.95 -39.42 -36.24
CA LYS A 101 -33.13 -39.98 -37.32
C LYS A 101 -33.31 -41.45 -37.48
N GLN A 102 -33.46 -42.22 -36.42
CA GLN A 102 -33.77 -43.65 -36.46
C GLN A 102 -35.15 -43.92 -37.10
N ALA A 103 -36.21 -43.17 -36.60
CA ALA A 103 -37.54 -43.26 -37.15
C ALA A 103 -37.60 -42.96 -38.66
N LEU A 104 -36.89 -41.89 -39.06
CA LEU A 104 -36.79 -41.53 -40.52
C LEU A 104 -36.08 -42.60 -41.30
N LYS A 105 -35.08 -43.29 -40.76
CA LYS A 105 -34.41 -44.41 -41.41
C LYS A 105 -35.35 -45.58 -41.60
N LEU A 106 -36.07 -45.99 -40.58
CA LEU A 106 -37.06 -47.06 -40.64
C LEU A 106 -38.20 -46.75 -41.62
N GLN A 107 -38.69 -45.50 -41.61
CA GLN A 107 -39.69 -45.03 -42.59
C GLN A 107 -39.20 -45.15 -44.02
N LYS A 108 -37.94 -44.76 -44.32
CA LYS A 108 -37.32 -44.93 -45.62
C LYS A 108 -37.19 -46.39 -46.05
N GLU A 109 -36.85 -47.29 -45.12
CA GLU A 109 -36.72 -48.71 -45.36
C GLU A 109 -38.06 -49.36 -45.61
N SER A 110 -39.09 -49.04 -44.83
CA SER A 110 -40.48 -49.53 -45.08
C SER A 110 -41.00 -49.16 -46.46
N LEU A 111 -40.86 -47.84 -46.81
CA LEU A 111 -41.35 -47.32 -48.08
C LEU A 111 -40.58 -47.92 -49.28
N LYS A 112 -39.36 -48.37 -49.12
CA LYS A 112 -38.60 -49.09 -50.16
C LYS A 112 -39.11 -50.50 -50.38
N LEU A 113 -39.62 -51.19 -49.32
CA LEU A 113 -40.16 -52.53 -49.40
C LEU A 113 -41.52 -52.56 -50.07
N ASP A 114 -42.32 -51.49 -49.92
CA ASP A 114 -43.66 -51.37 -50.54
C ASP A 114 -43.64 -51.06 -52.03
N GLY A 115 -42.49 -50.90 -52.68
CA GLY A 115 -42.24 -50.98 -54.12
C GLY A 115 -42.55 -49.74 -54.94
N LYS A 116 -43.43 -48.82 -54.58
CA LYS A 116 -43.68 -47.53 -55.23
C LYS A 116 -44.02 -46.45 -54.19
N LEU A 117 -43.15 -45.47 -54.08
CA LEU A 117 -43.41 -44.23 -53.29
C LEU A 117 -44.43 -43.39 -54.06
N ASP A 118 -45.63 -43.19 -53.48
CA ASP A 118 -46.57 -42.22 -53.97
C ASP A 118 -46.16 -40.75 -53.65
N ALA A 119 -46.94 -39.78 -54.14
CA ALA A 119 -46.64 -38.37 -53.92
C ALA A 119 -46.83 -37.95 -52.44
N ALA A 120 -47.75 -38.61 -51.71
CA ALA A 120 -48.00 -38.35 -50.32
C ALA A 120 -46.84 -38.85 -49.46
N ASP A 121 -46.34 -40.07 -49.70
CA ASP A 121 -45.19 -40.65 -49.01
C ASP A 121 -43.91 -39.77 -49.16
N LYS A 122 -43.67 -39.28 -50.41
CA LYS A 122 -42.54 -38.36 -50.67
C LYS A 122 -42.67 -37.03 -49.89
N ALA A 123 -43.90 -36.50 -49.84
CA ALA A 123 -44.17 -35.27 -49.08
C ALA A 123 -43.95 -35.50 -47.58
N GLN A 124 -44.38 -36.60 -47.00
CA GLN A 124 -44.24 -36.96 -45.58
C GLN A 124 -42.76 -37.19 -45.21
N LEU A 125 -41.99 -37.89 -46.07
CA LEU A 125 -40.54 -38.02 -45.87
C LEU A 125 -39.83 -36.68 -45.86
N LYS A 126 -40.20 -35.79 -46.79
CA LYS A 126 -39.59 -34.46 -46.91
C LYS A 126 -39.91 -33.60 -45.67
N LEU A 127 -41.10 -33.72 -45.10
CA LEU A 127 -41.46 -33.07 -43.84
C LEU A 127 -40.61 -33.59 -42.67
N SER A 128 -40.49 -34.93 -42.52
CA SER A 128 -39.66 -35.55 -41.49
C SER A 128 -38.19 -35.19 -41.60
N GLU A 129 -37.64 -35.12 -42.83
CA GLU A 129 -36.29 -34.65 -43.08
C GLU A 129 -36.08 -33.17 -42.67
N ASN A 130 -37.06 -32.33 -42.98
CA ASN A 130 -36.99 -30.91 -42.64
C ASN A 130 -37.09 -30.74 -41.12
N GLU A 131 -37.92 -31.52 -40.40
CA GLU A 131 -38.00 -31.53 -38.97
C GLU A 131 -36.64 -31.86 -38.31
N VAL A 132 -35.99 -32.94 -38.79
CA VAL A 132 -34.63 -33.31 -38.31
C VAL A 132 -33.62 -32.21 -38.56
N LYS A 133 -33.66 -31.55 -39.71
CA LYS A 133 -32.75 -30.42 -40.03
C LYS A 133 -32.99 -29.23 -39.11
N LEU A 134 -34.22 -28.91 -38.74
CA LEU A 134 -34.55 -27.84 -37.82
C LEU A 134 -34.05 -28.17 -36.42
N LEU A 135 -34.21 -29.41 -35.92
CA LEU A 135 -33.68 -29.87 -34.66
C LEU A 135 -32.14 -29.81 -34.62
N ASP A 136 -31.45 -30.24 -35.69
CA ASP A 136 -30.00 -30.15 -35.81
C ASP A 136 -29.50 -28.69 -35.78
N ARG A 137 -30.25 -27.75 -36.38
CA ARG A 137 -29.93 -26.31 -36.34
C ARG A 137 -30.11 -25.79 -34.88
N GLY A 138 -31.24 -26.11 -34.23
CA GLY A 138 -31.50 -25.74 -32.86
C GLY A 138 -30.47 -26.28 -31.88
N LEU A 139 -29.97 -27.51 -32.11
CA LEU A 139 -28.86 -28.08 -31.32
C LEU A 139 -27.54 -27.31 -31.52
N LYS A 140 -27.21 -26.93 -32.75
CA LYS A 140 -26.00 -26.11 -33.04
C LYS A 140 -26.07 -24.76 -32.33
N ASP A 141 -27.24 -24.12 -32.35
CA ASP A 141 -27.44 -22.84 -31.67
C ASP A 141 -27.33 -22.98 -30.13
N ALA A 142 -27.95 -24.03 -29.55
CA ALA A 142 -27.81 -24.31 -28.12
C ALA A 142 -26.33 -24.54 -27.72
N LYS A 143 -25.56 -25.25 -28.50
CA LYS A 143 -24.13 -25.46 -28.30
C LYS A 143 -23.32 -24.16 -28.41
N ARG A 144 -23.68 -23.25 -29.32
CA ARG A 144 -23.07 -21.93 -29.43
C ARG A 144 -23.34 -21.10 -28.17
N ILE A 145 -24.59 -21.03 -27.72
CA ILE A 145 -24.97 -20.30 -26.51
C ILE A 145 -24.25 -20.87 -25.28
N LEU A 146 -24.13 -22.20 -25.17
CA LEU A 146 -23.36 -22.82 -24.09
C LEU A 146 -21.88 -22.38 -24.10
N LYS A 147 -21.26 -22.25 -25.28
CA LYS A 147 -19.90 -21.74 -25.41
C LYS A 147 -19.78 -20.28 -24.95
N GLU A 148 -20.77 -19.46 -25.30
CA GLU A 148 -20.83 -18.06 -24.86
C GLU A 148 -20.97 -17.95 -23.34
N GLU A 149 -21.86 -18.75 -22.71
CA GLU A 149 -22.00 -18.77 -21.25
C GLU A 149 -20.72 -19.25 -20.53
N ASN A 150 -20.01 -20.22 -21.08
CA ASN A 150 -18.70 -20.62 -20.54
C ASN A 150 -17.66 -19.47 -20.65
N SER A 151 -17.70 -18.69 -21.72
CA SER A 151 -16.83 -17.51 -21.87
C SER A 151 -17.18 -16.44 -20.83
N ARG A 152 -18.46 -16.21 -20.57
CA ARG A 152 -18.94 -15.30 -19.50
C ARG A 152 -18.51 -15.78 -18.10
N LEU A 153 -18.57 -17.09 -17.85
CA LEU A 153 -18.08 -17.69 -16.61
C LEU A 153 -16.61 -17.39 -16.39
N ASN A 154 -15.78 -17.63 -17.40
CA ASN A 154 -14.35 -17.36 -17.36
C ASN A 154 -14.05 -15.86 -17.14
N ALA A 155 -14.80 -14.98 -17.80
CA ALA A 155 -14.67 -13.53 -17.61
C ALA A 155 -15.00 -13.10 -16.17
N SER A 156 -16.08 -13.62 -15.59
CA SER A 156 -16.48 -13.34 -14.21
C SER A 156 -15.43 -13.85 -13.21
N GLN A 157 -14.85 -15.03 -13.43
CA GLN A 157 -13.76 -15.56 -12.59
C GLN A 157 -12.50 -14.71 -12.66
N LYS A 158 -12.15 -14.22 -13.86
CA LYS A 158 -11.02 -13.30 -14.04
C LYS A 158 -11.27 -11.97 -13.31
N ALA A 159 -12.48 -11.43 -13.38
CA ALA A 159 -12.84 -10.20 -12.66
C ALA A 159 -12.69 -10.36 -11.14
N ILE A 160 -13.15 -11.47 -10.57
CA ILE A 160 -12.95 -11.79 -9.14
C ILE A 160 -11.46 -11.88 -8.80
N SER A 161 -10.66 -12.53 -9.64
CA SER A 161 -9.21 -12.64 -9.43
C SER A 161 -8.53 -11.26 -9.45
N SER A 162 -8.90 -10.40 -10.40
CA SER A 162 -8.41 -9.02 -10.49
C SER A 162 -8.78 -8.20 -9.25
N ALA A 163 -10.02 -8.27 -8.78
CA ALA A 163 -10.45 -7.59 -7.56
C ALA A 163 -9.67 -8.07 -6.32
N LYS A 164 -9.41 -9.38 -6.19
CA LYS A 164 -8.54 -9.91 -5.13
C LYS A 164 -7.10 -9.38 -5.21
N LYS A 165 -6.57 -9.19 -6.42
CA LYS A 165 -5.24 -8.60 -6.63
C LYS A 165 -5.23 -7.15 -6.17
N GLN A 166 -6.24 -6.35 -6.52
CA GLN A 166 -6.39 -4.96 -6.05
C GLN A 166 -6.40 -4.85 -4.53
N ILE A 167 -7.12 -5.73 -3.83
CA ILE A 167 -7.10 -5.77 -2.35
C ILE A 167 -5.69 -6.00 -1.82
N ARG A 168 -4.94 -6.93 -2.40
CA ARG A 168 -3.56 -7.21 -1.98
C ARG A 168 -2.63 -6.03 -2.22
N GLU A 169 -2.76 -5.35 -3.34
CA GLU A 169 -1.98 -4.16 -3.69
C GLU A 169 -2.29 -2.99 -2.76
N SER A 170 -3.56 -2.72 -2.49
CA SER A 170 -3.99 -1.70 -1.52
C SER A 170 -3.42 -1.96 -0.12
N LYS A 171 -3.47 -3.20 0.37
CA LYS A 171 -2.89 -3.59 1.66
C LYS A 171 -1.36 -3.47 1.68
N LYS A 172 -0.68 -3.73 0.56
CA LYS A 172 0.77 -3.52 0.46
C LYS A 172 1.14 -2.04 0.50
N ALA A 173 0.41 -1.20 -0.22
CA ALA A 173 0.61 0.25 -0.21
C ALA A 173 0.42 0.85 1.19
N GLU A 174 -0.64 0.45 1.91
CA GLU A 174 -0.87 0.87 3.29
C GLU A 174 0.27 0.45 4.23
N LYS A 175 0.78 -0.79 4.09
CA LYS A 175 1.92 -1.25 4.87
C LYS A 175 3.19 -0.47 4.60
N ALA A 176 3.45 -0.11 3.33
CA ALA A 176 4.61 0.67 2.94
C ALA A 176 4.58 2.07 3.59
N THR A 177 3.47 2.79 3.49
CA THR A 177 3.33 4.12 4.11
C THR A 177 3.40 4.05 5.63
N LYS A 178 2.86 2.99 6.26
CA LYS A 178 3.01 2.76 7.70
C LYS A 178 4.47 2.56 8.11
N GLN A 179 5.28 1.90 7.26
CA GLN A 179 6.70 1.74 7.52
C GLN A 179 7.43 3.09 7.42
N THR A 180 7.12 3.91 6.42
CA THR A 180 7.68 5.27 6.28
C THR A 180 7.42 6.12 7.53
N VAL A 181 6.20 6.08 8.08
CA VAL A 181 5.88 6.78 9.34
C VAL A 181 6.72 6.25 10.52
N ARG A 182 6.92 4.94 10.60
CA ARG A 182 7.74 4.35 11.67
C ARG A 182 9.20 4.79 11.59
N ASP A 183 9.73 4.85 10.38
CA ASP A 183 11.13 5.25 10.18
C ASP A 183 11.29 6.75 10.45
N ALA A 184 10.40 7.60 9.97
CA ALA A 184 10.38 9.02 10.33
C ALA A 184 10.29 9.26 11.86
N LYS A 185 9.46 8.47 12.59
CA LYS A 185 9.39 8.54 14.05
C LYS A 185 10.71 8.17 14.73
N LYS A 186 11.46 7.21 14.19
CA LYS A 186 12.78 6.87 14.72
C LYS A 186 13.77 8.01 14.52
N ASP A 187 13.74 8.63 13.33
CA ASP A 187 14.62 9.74 12.98
C ASP A 187 14.37 10.96 13.88
N VAL A 188 13.09 11.32 14.12
CA VAL A 188 12.73 12.38 15.06
C VAL A 188 13.25 12.07 16.47
N LYS A 189 13.08 10.84 16.96
CA LYS A 189 13.58 10.44 18.28
C LYS A 189 15.11 10.52 18.38
N ALA A 190 15.81 10.16 17.32
CA ALA A 190 17.27 10.26 17.28
C ALA A 190 17.71 11.73 17.35
N SER A 191 17.16 12.60 16.52
CA SER A 191 17.46 14.03 16.53
C SER A 191 17.07 14.72 17.84
N GLN A 192 15.94 14.33 18.46
CA GLN A 192 15.58 14.82 19.80
C GLN A 192 16.61 14.42 20.88
N LYS A 193 17.17 13.21 20.79
CA LYS A 193 18.23 12.76 21.70
C LYS A 193 19.52 13.58 21.48
N GLU A 194 19.88 13.85 20.25
CA GLU A 194 21.03 14.69 19.92
C GLU A 194 20.85 16.12 20.43
N LEU A 195 19.69 16.71 20.22
CA LEU A 195 19.32 18.02 20.76
C LEU A 195 19.44 18.04 22.29
N LYS A 196 18.92 17.03 22.98
CA LYS A 196 19.01 16.93 24.45
C LYS A 196 20.46 16.86 24.93
N ASN A 197 21.31 16.10 24.22
CA ASN A 197 22.74 16.03 24.53
C ASN A 197 23.41 17.38 24.31
N ALA A 198 23.14 18.07 23.19
CA ALA A 198 23.67 19.40 22.90
C ALA A 198 23.26 20.44 23.97
N THR A 199 21.99 20.40 24.37
CA THR A 199 21.50 21.28 25.47
C THR A 199 22.20 21.01 26.79
N GLN A 200 22.48 19.75 27.14
CA GLN A 200 23.20 19.39 28.35
C GLN A 200 24.66 19.89 28.29
N VAL A 201 25.30 19.81 27.16
CA VAL A 201 26.67 20.34 26.98
C VAL A 201 26.67 21.87 27.15
N GLU A 202 25.69 22.57 26.58
CA GLU A 202 25.55 24.02 26.71
C GLU A 202 25.38 24.41 28.17
N GLN A 203 24.54 23.71 28.93
CA GLN A 203 24.30 23.95 30.33
C GLN A 203 25.59 23.74 31.18
N ASN A 204 26.31 22.64 30.91
CA ASN A 204 27.58 22.38 31.60
C ASN A 204 28.65 23.45 31.27
N LEU A 205 28.67 23.99 30.05
CA LEU A 205 29.58 25.09 29.68
C LEU A 205 29.20 26.40 30.37
N GLN A 206 27.92 26.69 30.52
CA GLN A 206 27.43 27.86 31.21
C GLN A 206 27.78 27.79 32.71
N ASP A 207 27.53 26.64 33.36
CA ASP A 207 27.90 26.41 34.75
C ASP A 207 29.41 26.56 35.00
N ALA A 208 30.24 26.03 34.06
CA ALA A 208 31.68 26.16 34.13
C ALA A 208 32.14 27.62 33.96
N ARG A 209 31.47 28.39 33.10
CA ARG A 209 31.74 29.82 32.94
C ARG A 209 31.41 30.63 34.18
N GLU A 210 30.26 30.42 34.78
CA GLU A 210 29.83 31.08 36.01
C GLU A 210 30.79 30.75 37.16
N ALA A 211 31.26 29.50 37.24
CA ALA A 211 32.26 29.10 38.23
C ALA A 211 33.63 29.78 37.98
N ALA A 212 34.03 29.94 36.74
CA ALA A 212 35.28 30.64 36.38
C ALA A 212 35.20 32.14 36.69
N GLU A 213 34.08 32.80 36.34
CA GLU A 213 33.87 34.22 36.66
C GLU A 213 33.86 34.45 38.19
N ALA A 214 33.23 33.54 38.96
CA ALA A 214 33.27 33.62 40.43
C ALA A 214 34.68 33.43 41.03
N ALA A 215 35.47 32.52 40.44
CA ALA A 215 36.87 32.32 40.85
C ALA A 215 37.77 33.54 40.52
N GLU A 216 37.54 34.15 39.34
CA GLU A 216 38.24 35.37 38.94
C GLU A 216 37.94 36.54 39.88
N ASN A 217 36.67 36.78 40.19
CA ASN A 217 36.25 37.83 41.14
C ASN A 217 36.90 37.63 42.53
N LYS A 218 36.91 36.38 43.02
CA LYS A 218 37.55 36.05 44.27
C LYS A 218 39.08 36.27 44.25
N ALA A 219 39.74 36.01 43.12
CA ALA A 219 41.14 36.26 42.93
C ALA A 219 41.44 37.77 42.91
N ILE A 220 40.57 38.58 42.29
CA ILE A 220 40.65 40.04 42.31
C ILE A 220 40.52 40.60 43.72
N GLU A 221 39.52 40.18 44.47
CA GLU A 221 39.32 40.58 45.85
C GLU A 221 40.52 40.22 46.74
N THR A 222 41.06 39.01 46.59
CA THR A 222 42.24 38.57 47.34
C THR A 222 43.49 39.41 47.01
N ASN A 223 43.69 39.76 45.73
CA ASN A 223 44.77 40.62 45.33
C ASN A 223 44.63 42.07 45.83
N GLN A 224 43.42 42.61 45.87
CA GLN A 224 43.13 43.92 46.42
C GLN A 224 43.42 43.95 47.92
N ALA A 225 42.99 42.94 48.70
CA ALA A 225 43.29 42.82 50.11
C ALA A 225 44.81 42.72 50.44
N LEU A 226 45.54 41.99 49.54
CA LEU A 226 46.99 41.90 49.62
C LEU A 226 47.69 43.25 49.34
N GLU A 227 47.19 44.00 48.34
CA GLU A 227 47.70 45.35 48.03
C GLU A 227 47.43 46.36 49.19
N GLU A 228 46.28 46.27 49.82
CA GLU A 228 45.95 47.10 50.97
C GLU A 228 46.82 46.75 52.22
N ALA A 229 47.03 45.44 52.43
CA ALA A 229 47.93 45.04 53.56
C ALA A 229 49.41 45.50 53.39
N VAL A 230 49.92 45.45 52.16
CA VAL A 230 51.27 45.92 51.81
C VAL A 230 51.41 47.45 51.90
N ARG A 231 50.33 48.21 51.75
CA ARG A 231 50.35 49.68 51.93
C ARG A 231 50.27 50.14 53.39
N ALA A 232 49.77 49.24 54.24
CA ALA A 232 49.63 49.54 55.68
C ALA A 232 50.90 49.25 56.53
N GLU A 233 51.84 48.51 55.93
CA GLU A 233 53.24 48.36 56.49
C GLU A 233 54.18 49.45 55.98
#